data_73a040ac22af30f678a86cc368a05d8a
#
_entry.id   73a040ac22af30f678a86cc368a05d8a
#
_cell.length_a   1.000
_cell.length_b   1.000
_cell.length_c   1.000
_cell.angle_alpha   90.00
_cell.angle_beta   90.00
_cell.angle_gamma   90.00
#
_symmetry.space_group_name_H-M   'P 1'
#
loop_
_entity.id
_entity.type
_entity.pdbx_description
1 polymer ?
#
loop_
_entity_poly.entity_id
_entity_poly.type
_entity_poly.pdbx_seq_one_letter_code
_entity_poly.pdbx_strand_id
1 'polypeptide(L)' 'RITVRFIKAQIEDRGLTPRTVADRHDLDVADVYRALTYYHDHPEEMRAVERQREAAIEEHEHLTTDPNDVRG' A
#
# COMPACT_ATOMS: atom_id res chain seq x y z
N ARG A 1 5.90 6.23 6.06
CA ARG A 1 6.78 5.08 5.98
C ARG A 1 6.55 4.30 4.69
N ILE A 2 7.63 3.93 4.05
CA ILE A 2 7.54 3.24 2.76
C ILE A 2 7.35 1.75 3.01
N THR A 3 6.34 1.18 2.36
CA THR A 3 6.04 -0.24 2.49
C THR A 3 6.20 -0.93 1.13
N VAL A 4 6.34 -2.25 1.17
CA VAL A 4 6.41 -3.06 -0.05
C VAL A 4 5.16 -2.81 -0.90
N ARG A 5 4.00 -2.78 -0.28
CA ARG A 5 2.74 -2.58 -0.98
C ARG A 5 2.67 -1.21 -1.64
N PHE A 6 3.19 -0.19 -0.96
CA PHE A 6 3.24 1.15 -1.52
C PHE A 6 4.09 1.19 -2.79
N ILE A 7 5.27 0.56 -2.75
CA ILE A 7 6.18 0.54 -3.88
C ILE A 7 5.54 -0.19 -5.06
N LYS A 8 4.90 -1.33 -4.81
CA LYS A 8 4.21 -2.07 -5.86
C LYS A 8 3.13 -1.21 -6.51
N ALA A 9 2.36 -0.48 -5.70
CA ALA A 9 1.30 0.36 -6.22
C ALA A 9 1.85 1.48 -7.09
N GLN A 10 2.94 2.10 -6.67
CA GLN A 10 3.54 3.17 -7.47
C GLN A 10 3.99 2.70 -8.84
N ILE A 11 4.55 1.50 -8.89
CA ILE A 11 5.15 1.00 -10.12
C ILE A 11 4.12 0.28 -10.99
N GLU A 12 3.39 -0.66 -10.42
CA GLU A 12 2.52 -1.53 -11.22
C GLU A 12 1.13 -0.95 -11.43
N ASP A 13 0.64 -0.22 -10.45
CA ASP A 13 -0.70 0.35 -10.58
C ASP A 13 -0.69 1.75 -11.18
N ARG A 14 0.34 2.54 -10.88
CA ARG A 14 0.44 3.91 -11.37
C ARG A 14 1.41 4.09 -12.52
N GLY A 15 2.20 3.08 -12.83
CA GLY A 15 3.06 3.10 -14.00
C GLY A 15 4.38 3.84 -13.83
N LEU A 16 4.78 4.14 -12.61
CA LEU A 16 6.08 4.78 -12.40
C LEU A 16 7.19 3.78 -12.57
N THR A 17 8.37 4.28 -12.94
CA THR A 17 9.53 3.40 -13.06
C THR A 17 10.17 3.20 -11.70
N PRO A 18 10.91 2.08 -11.52
CA PRO A 18 11.63 1.87 -10.26
C PRO A 18 12.59 3.00 -9.92
N ARG A 19 13.27 3.55 -10.93
CA ARG A 19 14.19 4.66 -10.70
C ARG A 19 13.45 5.90 -10.20
N THR A 20 12.30 6.19 -10.78
CA THR A 20 11.51 7.33 -10.33
C THR A 20 11.09 7.18 -8.88
N VAL A 21 10.65 5.99 -8.51
CA VAL A 21 10.25 5.74 -7.12
C VAL A 21 11.45 5.88 -6.19
N ALA A 22 12.59 5.31 -6.59
CA ALA A 22 13.80 5.41 -5.78
C ALA A 22 14.19 6.86 -5.57
N ASP A 23 14.16 7.66 -6.64
CA ASP A 23 14.56 9.06 -6.56
C ASP A 23 13.62 9.88 -5.67
N ARG A 24 12.32 9.62 -5.80
CA ARG A 24 11.33 10.38 -5.04
C ARG A 24 11.40 10.12 -3.55
N HIS A 25 11.80 8.92 -3.18
CA HIS A 25 11.77 8.52 -1.77
C HIS A 25 13.15 8.29 -1.19
N ASP A 26 14.19 8.73 -1.93
CA ASP A 26 15.56 8.63 -1.47
C ASP A 26 15.95 7.19 -1.13
N LEU A 27 15.62 6.29 -2.03
CA LEU A 27 15.90 4.87 -1.88
C LEU A 27 16.90 4.43 -2.94
N ASP A 28 17.61 3.33 -2.64
CA ASP A 28 18.38 2.65 -3.68
C ASP A 28 17.42 1.93 -4.61
N VAL A 29 17.72 2.01 -5.92
CA VAL A 29 16.88 1.31 -6.89
C VAL A 29 16.88 -0.20 -6.62
N ALA A 30 17.98 -0.74 -6.09
CA ALA A 30 18.03 -2.16 -5.73
C ALA A 30 16.99 -2.51 -4.68
N ASP A 31 16.78 -1.61 -3.73
CA ASP A 31 15.77 -1.85 -2.69
C ASP A 31 14.36 -1.82 -3.27
N VAL A 32 14.14 -0.98 -4.29
CA VAL A 32 12.85 -0.96 -4.97
C VAL A 32 12.59 -2.31 -5.65
N TYR A 33 13.60 -2.85 -6.33
CA TYR A 33 13.46 -4.15 -6.96
C TYR A 33 13.27 -5.27 -5.94
N ARG A 34 13.96 -5.19 -4.80
CA ARG A 34 13.76 -6.18 -3.74
C ARG A 34 12.34 -6.16 -3.23
N ALA A 35 11.77 -4.97 -3.08
CA ALA A 35 10.40 -4.84 -2.61
C ALA A 35 9.42 -5.48 -3.60
N LEU A 36 9.63 -5.26 -4.90
CA LEU A 36 8.77 -5.87 -5.91
C LEU A 36 8.90 -7.39 -5.87
N THR A 37 10.13 -7.88 -5.74
CA THR A 37 10.37 -9.31 -5.65
C THR A 37 9.66 -9.90 -4.44
N TYR A 38 9.78 -9.23 -3.30
CA TYR A 38 9.11 -9.69 -2.09
C TYR A 38 7.60 -9.76 -2.29
N TYR A 39 7.02 -8.72 -2.91
CA TYR A 39 5.59 -8.68 -3.13
C TYR A 39 5.13 -9.91 -3.93
N HIS A 40 5.85 -10.21 -4.99
CA HIS A 40 5.44 -11.29 -5.89
C HIS A 40 5.80 -12.66 -5.36
N ASP A 41 6.78 -12.75 -4.48
CA ASP A 41 7.16 -14.02 -3.85
C ASP A 41 6.26 -14.40 -2.69
N HIS A 42 5.51 -13.42 -2.15
CA HIS A 42 4.68 -13.67 -0.96
C HIS A 42 3.24 -13.23 -1.20
N PRO A 43 2.58 -13.81 -2.22
CA PRO A 43 1.23 -13.33 -2.58
C PRO A 43 0.21 -13.53 -1.48
N GLU A 44 0.31 -14.61 -0.72
CA GLU A 44 -0.68 -14.85 0.34
C GLU A 44 -0.50 -13.90 1.49
N GLU A 45 0.76 -13.61 1.83
CA GLU A 45 1.02 -12.63 2.87
C GLU A 45 0.51 -11.26 2.46
N MET A 46 0.73 -10.89 1.20
CA MET A 46 0.28 -9.59 0.70
C MET A 46 -1.23 -9.50 0.68
N ARG A 47 -1.91 -10.58 0.34
CA ARG A 47 -3.38 -10.61 0.39
C ARG A 47 -3.88 -10.46 1.81
N ALA A 48 -3.19 -11.07 2.77
CA ALA A 48 -3.57 -10.95 4.18
C ALA A 48 -3.41 -9.51 4.67
N VAL A 49 -2.31 -8.87 4.30
CA VAL A 49 -2.08 -7.46 4.63
C VAL A 49 -3.17 -6.59 4.03
N GLU A 50 -3.52 -6.85 2.78
CA GLU A 50 -4.56 -6.09 2.10
C GLU A 50 -5.91 -6.25 2.79
N ARG A 51 -6.26 -7.47 3.17
CA ARG A 51 -7.52 -7.71 3.87
C ARG A 51 -7.57 -6.99 5.20
N GLN A 52 -6.45 -7.01 5.94
CA GLN A 52 -6.40 -6.32 7.22
C GLN A 52 -6.55 -4.82 7.04
N ARG A 53 -5.93 -4.27 6.00
CA ARG A 53 -6.03 -2.85 5.71
C ARG A 53 -7.47 -2.47 5.36
N GLU A 54 -8.11 -3.26 4.52
CA GLU A 54 -9.50 -3.00 4.14
C GLU A 54 -10.44 -3.08 5.33
N ALA A 55 -10.21 -4.07 6.19
CA ALA A 55 -11.02 -4.21 7.38
C ALA A 55 -10.85 -3.02 8.32
N ALA A 56 -9.62 -2.54 8.46
CA ALA A 56 -9.34 -1.38 9.31
C ALA A 56 -10.00 -0.11 8.75
N ILE A 57 -9.93 0.07 7.43
CA ILE A 57 -10.57 1.22 6.79
C ILE A 57 -12.07 1.17 6.95
N GLU A 58 -12.65 0.01 6.72
CA GLU A 58 -14.09 -0.19 6.85
C GLU A 58 -14.56 0.11 8.26
N GLU A 59 -13.82 -0.40 9.23
CA GLU A 59 -14.14 -0.17 10.63
C GLU A 59 -14.06 1.31 10.99
N HIS A 60 -13.03 1.96 10.49
CA HIS A 60 -12.86 3.39 10.74
C HIS A 60 -13.99 4.20 10.13
N GLU A 61 -14.36 3.88 8.91
CA GLU A 61 -15.46 4.57 8.24
C GLU A 61 -16.77 4.38 8.98
N HIS A 62 -17.00 3.19 9.49
CA HIS A 62 -18.20 2.90 10.25
C HIS A 62 -18.28 3.80 11.48
N LEU A 63 -17.17 3.99 12.15
CA LEU A 63 -17.12 4.82 13.34
C LEU A 63 -17.33 6.29 13.03
N THR A 64 -16.86 6.75 11.89
CA THR A 64 -16.93 8.17 11.54
C THR A 64 -18.24 8.58 10.91
N THR A 65 -19.00 7.69 10.35
CA THR A 65 -20.27 8.03 9.69
C THR A 65 -21.43 8.16 10.65
N ASP A 66 -21.26 7.88 11.81
CA ASP A 66 -22.31 7.95 12.78
C ASP A 66 -22.83 9.31 13.09
N PRO A 67 -23.54 9.65 13.21
CA PRO A 67 -24.02 10.49 13.26
C PRO A 67 -24.31 11.24 13.23
N ASN A 68 -24.14 11.15 12.98
CA ASN A 68 -24.23 11.85 12.61
C ASN A 68 -24.48 12.05 12.13
N ASP A 69 -24.45 11.49 11.86
CA ASP A 69 -24.46 11.54 11.46
C ASP A 69 -24.74 11.82 11.39
N VAL A 70 -24.95 11.88 11.44
CA VAL A 70 -25.17 12.10 11.54
C VAL A 70 -25.54 12.56 11.46
N ARG A 71 -26.02 12.59 11.36
CA ARG A 71 -26.35 12.85 11.36
C ARG A 71 -26.92 13.10 11.62
N GLY A 72 -27.24 12.95 11.67
CA GLY A 72 -27.47 13.09 11.86
C GLY A 72 -27.68 13.19 12.11
#